data_8ae728d53f907c1fb3f8741f98315337
#
_entry.id   8ae728d53f907c1fb3f8741f98315337
#
_cell.length_a   1.000
_cell.length_b   1.000
_cell.length_c   1.000
_cell.angle_alpha   90.00
_cell.angle_beta   90.00
_cell.angle_gamma   90.00
#
_symmetry.space_group_name_H-M   'P 1'
#
loop_
_entity.id
_entity.type
_entity.pdbx_description
1 polymer ?
#
loop_
_entity_poly.entity_id
_entity_poly.type
_entity_poly.pdbx_seq_one_letter_code
_entity_poly.pdbx_strand_id
1 'polypeptide(L)'
;MSPHSRIDKVVSTGPALRLLVLSDITDWDFGRQLKDCGHNIVAWARPRWKQGPKSGALRHAVRATVRAMLCLSRPIRIITPQFDAWKWLDKEKIPRIPCPNVNDPKFVEYVKGLNIDLIAVYFFPQILKPAILQIPRLGAINCHPSLLPRYGGPHPAFWMIKNGESIAGVTVHVMTEGIDTGAIIAQQELLIGENETNGQLTQRQHRAATTLLTEAVNAMAQGTIAPKPQNITERSYFGKMKAADTMVDWNGSAKQIANLWRALQPYEPLAACLNGITIKIFDAHPQEGPPSGRAPGEIMSKQSGKLLVQTGNGYFEIRSYEIEPFHGWINRLLQAFLLPVGSRFDHCPVSSEAGI
;
A
#
# COMPACT_ATOMS: atom_id res chain seq x y z
N MET A 1 -4.45 -3.77 32.02
CA MET A 1 -3.07 -3.27 32.15
C MET A 1 -2.49 -3.18 30.75
N SER A 2 -2.31 -2.00 30.21
CA SER A 2 -1.81 -1.73 28.86
C SER A 2 -0.29 -1.76 28.86
N PRO A 3 0.38 -2.51 27.96
CA PRO A 3 1.82 -2.46 27.84
C PRO A 3 2.20 -1.30 26.90
N HIS A 4 2.17 -0.08 27.37
CA HIS A 4 3.00 0.97 26.79
C HIS A 4 4.42 0.73 27.32
N SER A 5 5.20 -0.09 26.60
CA SER A 5 6.64 -0.14 26.78
C SER A 5 7.17 1.26 26.52
N ARG A 6 7.83 1.83 27.53
CA ARG A 6 8.66 3.03 27.39
C ARG A 6 9.67 2.73 26.28
N ILE A 7 9.49 3.37 25.14
CA ILE A 7 10.58 3.51 24.17
C ILE A 7 11.56 4.43 24.87
N ASP A 8 12.70 3.91 25.27
CA ASP A 8 13.79 4.71 25.78
C ASP A 8 14.05 5.82 24.75
N LYS A 9 14.07 7.09 25.22
CA LYS A 9 14.30 8.23 24.34
C LYS A 9 15.64 8.02 23.66
N VAL A 10 15.62 7.73 22.35
CA VAL A 10 16.81 7.78 21.51
C VAL A 10 17.23 9.24 21.44
N VAL A 11 18.10 9.66 22.36
CA VAL A 11 18.68 11.00 22.35
C VAL A 11 19.76 10.98 21.27
N SER A 12 19.58 11.78 20.22
CA SER A 12 20.62 11.97 19.20
C SER A 12 21.86 12.62 19.86
N THR A 13 23.01 11.98 19.72
CA THR A 13 24.32 12.53 20.14
C THR A 13 25.03 13.25 18.99
N GLY A 14 24.41 13.30 17.80
CA GLY A 14 24.93 13.97 16.61
C GLY A 14 24.41 15.40 16.42
N PRO A 15 24.96 16.14 15.44
CA PRO A 15 24.48 17.48 15.11
C PRO A 15 23.04 17.46 14.60
N ALA A 16 22.27 18.48 14.94
CA ALA A 16 20.92 18.68 14.42
C ALA A 16 20.94 18.88 12.89
N LEU A 17 20.24 18.04 12.14
CA LEU A 17 20.10 18.19 10.69
C LEU A 17 18.89 19.06 10.34
N ARG A 18 19.02 19.80 9.24
CA ARG A 18 17.94 20.52 8.57
C ARG A 18 17.29 19.60 7.53
N LEU A 19 16.06 19.18 7.76
CA LEU A 19 15.40 18.14 6.99
C LEU A 19 14.29 18.72 6.11
N LEU A 20 14.23 18.29 4.85
CA LEU A 20 13.03 18.32 4.03
C LEU A 20 12.38 16.94 4.08
N VAL A 21 11.14 16.86 4.54
CA VAL A 21 10.35 15.62 4.51
C VAL A 21 9.46 15.62 3.28
N LEU A 22 9.58 14.59 2.45
CA LEU A 22 8.70 14.31 1.31
C LEU A 22 7.81 13.13 1.64
N SER A 23 6.52 13.36 1.85
CA SER A 23 5.59 12.29 2.19
C SER A 23 4.17 12.61 1.73
N ASP A 24 3.48 11.61 1.19
CA ASP A 24 2.02 11.69 0.95
C ASP A 24 1.21 11.37 2.22
N ILE A 25 1.85 10.71 3.17
CA ILE A 25 1.27 10.36 4.46
C ILE A 25 1.60 11.46 5.46
N THR A 26 0.58 11.94 6.14
CA THR A 26 0.72 12.81 7.29
C THR A 26 0.89 11.94 8.54
N ASP A 27 2.07 11.37 8.72
CA ASP A 27 2.43 10.65 9.94
C ASP A 27 3.14 11.61 10.90
N TRP A 28 2.36 12.20 11.80
CA TRP A 28 2.89 13.08 12.83
C TRP A 28 3.88 12.37 13.78
N ASP A 29 3.79 11.03 13.91
CA ASP A 29 4.69 10.26 14.78
C ASP A 29 6.12 10.26 14.22
N PHE A 30 6.28 10.11 12.90
CA PHE A 30 7.58 10.26 12.24
C PHE A 30 8.19 11.66 12.49
N GLY A 31 7.40 12.70 12.24
CA GLY A 31 7.85 14.08 12.47
C GLY A 31 8.22 14.35 13.93
N ARG A 32 7.43 13.81 14.88
CA ARG A 32 7.70 13.91 16.31
C ARG A 32 9.00 13.21 16.69
N GLN A 33 9.22 12.00 16.24
CA GLN A 33 10.46 11.25 16.50
C GLN A 33 11.68 12.01 16.00
N LEU A 34 11.65 12.58 14.80
CA LEU A 34 12.73 13.42 14.26
C LEU A 34 13.01 14.64 15.14
N LYS A 35 11.97 15.31 15.64
CA LYS A 35 12.12 16.44 16.54
C LYS A 35 12.61 16.05 17.93
N ASP A 36 12.12 14.93 18.46
CA ASP A 36 12.57 14.41 19.76
C ASP A 36 14.06 14.04 19.72
N CYS A 37 14.58 13.67 18.55
CA CYS A 37 16.00 13.48 18.28
C CYS A 37 16.78 14.80 18.03
N GLY A 38 16.12 15.96 18.09
CA GLY A 38 16.76 17.28 17.95
C GLY A 38 16.90 17.77 16.51
N HIS A 39 16.36 17.07 15.51
CA HIS A 39 16.42 17.51 14.11
C HIS A 39 15.42 18.64 13.82
N ASN A 40 15.76 19.48 12.86
CA ASN A 40 14.94 20.59 12.41
C ASN A 40 14.24 20.24 11.09
N ILE A 41 12.94 19.99 11.13
CA ILE A 41 12.13 19.81 9.92
C ILE A 41 11.83 21.19 9.35
N VAL A 42 12.59 21.58 8.32
CA VAL A 42 12.50 22.89 7.67
C VAL A 42 11.20 23.01 6.86
N ALA A 43 10.78 21.91 6.27
CA ALA A 43 9.52 21.86 5.53
C ALA A 43 9.03 20.43 5.37
N TRP A 44 7.69 20.30 5.19
CA TRP A 44 7.03 19.05 4.83
C TRP A 44 6.33 19.24 3.49
N ALA A 45 6.79 18.54 2.45
CA ALA A 45 6.21 18.64 1.13
C ALA A 45 5.33 17.43 0.81
N ARG A 46 4.13 17.72 0.31
CA ARG A 46 3.13 16.72 -0.05
C ARG A 46 2.72 16.85 -1.51
N PRO A 47 2.62 15.72 -2.27
CA PRO A 47 2.09 15.75 -3.61
C PRO A 47 0.62 16.21 -3.60
N ARG A 48 0.26 17.07 -4.52
CA ARG A 48 -1.15 17.31 -4.82
C ARG A 48 -1.59 16.21 -5.76
N TRP A 49 -2.50 15.37 -5.34
CA TRP A 49 -3.25 14.56 -6.27
C TRP A 49 -3.94 15.50 -7.26
N LYS A 50 -3.72 15.31 -8.55
CA LYS A 50 -4.61 15.90 -9.55
C LYS A 50 -6.02 15.42 -9.17
N GLN A 51 -6.88 16.33 -8.72
CA GLN A 51 -8.28 15.98 -8.59
C GLN A 51 -8.71 15.51 -9.97
N GLY A 52 -9.01 14.22 -10.09
CA GLY A 52 -9.65 13.69 -11.27
C GLY A 52 -10.94 14.46 -11.56
N PRO A 53 -11.47 14.40 -12.77
CA PRO A 53 -12.66 15.17 -13.12
C PRO A 53 -13.73 14.96 -12.06
N LYS A 54 -14.34 16.06 -11.60
CA LYS A 54 -15.27 16.15 -10.45
C LYS A 54 -16.45 15.16 -10.44
N SER A 55 -16.66 14.41 -11.53
CA SER A 55 -17.66 13.35 -11.63
C SER A 55 -17.38 12.11 -10.78
N GLY A 56 -16.14 11.89 -10.34
CA GLY A 56 -15.76 10.74 -9.48
C GLY A 56 -15.92 11.00 -7.98
N ALA A 57 -15.78 12.25 -7.53
CA ALA A 57 -15.81 12.57 -6.10
C ALA A 57 -17.17 12.29 -5.45
N LEU A 58 -18.26 12.53 -6.15
CA LEU A 58 -19.61 12.22 -5.66
C LEU A 58 -19.84 10.69 -5.58
N ARG A 59 -19.34 9.93 -6.55
CA ARG A 59 -19.41 8.46 -6.53
C ARG A 59 -18.55 7.85 -5.41
N HIS A 60 -17.37 8.39 -5.13
CA HIS A 60 -16.53 7.93 -4.02
C HIS A 60 -17.12 8.32 -2.65
N ALA A 61 -17.66 9.52 -2.50
CA ALA A 61 -18.35 9.95 -1.29
C ALA A 61 -19.60 9.11 -1.03
N VAL A 62 -20.45 8.89 -2.04
CA VAL A 62 -21.64 8.04 -1.93
C VAL A 62 -21.26 6.58 -1.63
N ARG A 63 -20.21 6.03 -2.27
CA ARG A 63 -19.70 4.69 -1.96
C ARG A 63 -19.17 4.58 -0.53
N ALA A 64 -18.44 5.59 -0.05
CA ALA A 64 -17.96 5.63 1.33
C ALA A 64 -19.12 5.72 2.34
N THR A 65 -20.15 6.53 2.05
CA THR A 65 -21.31 6.70 2.92
C THR A 65 -22.21 5.46 2.92
N VAL A 66 -22.42 4.83 1.77
CA VAL A 66 -23.20 3.57 1.68
C VAL A 66 -22.43 2.42 2.33
N ARG A 67 -21.09 2.35 2.18
CA ARG A 67 -20.25 1.39 2.90
C ARG A 67 -20.31 1.61 4.41
N ALA A 68 -20.27 2.85 4.87
CA ALA A 68 -20.43 3.19 6.29
C ALA A 68 -21.83 2.82 6.82
N MET A 69 -22.89 3.01 6.03
CA MET A 69 -24.25 2.60 6.42
C MET A 69 -24.46 1.09 6.48
N LEU A 70 -23.80 0.33 5.62
CA LEU A 70 -23.89 -1.14 5.62
C LEU A 70 -23.03 -1.80 6.70
N CYS A 71 -22.06 -1.08 7.29
CA CYS A 71 -21.21 -1.53 8.39
C CYS A 71 -21.71 -1.12 9.78
N LEU A 72 -22.97 -0.70 9.92
CA LEU A 72 -23.57 -0.16 11.15
C LEU A 72 -23.78 -1.15 12.32
N SER A 73 -23.13 -2.31 12.31
CA SER A 73 -23.13 -3.20 13.48
C SER A 73 -21.91 -3.05 14.42
N ARG A 74 -20.93 -2.20 14.08
CA ARG A 74 -19.83 -1.82 15.00
C ARG A 74 -19.46 -0.36 14.80
N PRO A 75 -19.34 0.47 15.85
CA PRO A 75 -18.84 1.83 15.72
C PRO A 75 -17.33 1.76 15.42
N ILE A 76 -16.97 1.66 14.16
CA ILE A 76 -15.60 1.95 13.73
C ILE A 76 -15.47 3.47 13.84
N ARG A 77 -14.86 3.94 14.91
CA ARG A 77 -14.27 5.28 14.95
C ARG A 77 -13.27 5.34 13.80
N ILE A 78 -13.70 5.81 12.64
CA ILE A 78 -12.80 6.32 11.61
C ILE A 78 -12.26 7.64 12.17
N ILE A 79 -11.32 7.53 13.12
CA ILE A 79 -10.44 8.63 13.45
C ILE A 79 -9.61 8.78 12.17
N THR A 80 -9.91 9.78 11.38
CA THR A 80 -9.09 10.11 10.22
C THR A 80 -7.76 10.65 10.76
N PRO A 81 -6.65 9.87 10.71
CA PRO A 81 -5.35 10.32 11.25
C PRO A 81 -4.84 11.61 10.61
N GLN A 82 -5.37 11.95 9.43
CA GLN A 82 -5.01 13.16 8.70
C GLN A 82 -5.26 14.47 9.46
N PHE A 83 -6.34 14.55 10.27
CA PHE A 83 -6.69 15.81 10.95
C PHE A 83 -5.72 16.13 12.08
N ASP A 84 -5.17 15.12 12.75
CA ASP A 84 -4.27 15.32 13.88
C ASP A 84 -2.84 15.68 13.41
N ALA A 85 -2.41 15.13 12.28
CA ALA A 85 -1.11 15.45 11.71
C ALA A 85 -0.99 16.89 11.19
N TRP A 86 -2.07 17.44 10.59
CA TRP A 86 -2.08 18.85 10.17
C TRP A 86 -1.97 19.79 11.35
N LYS A 87 -2.72 19.53 12.42
CA LYS A 87 -2.64 20.31 13.65
C LYS A 87 -1.27 20.27 14.29
N TRP A 88 -0.61 19.10 14.21
CA TRP A 88 0.75 18.95 14.73
C TRP A 88 1.74 19.78 13.93
N LEU A 89 1.72 19.75 12.59
CA LEU A 89 2.60 20.58 11.75
C LEU A 89 2.40 22.07 12.02
N ASP A 90 1.13 22.50 12.17
CA ASP A 90 0.81 23.90 12.50
C ASP A 90 1.31 24.30 13.90
N LYS A 91 1.11 23.42 14.90
CA LYS A 91 1.62 23.62 16.28
C LYS A 91 3.14 23.76 16.30
N GLU A 92 3.84 22.90 15.56
CA GLU A 92 5.29 22.90 15.47
C GLU A 92 5.83 23.96 14.49
N LYS A 93 4.95 24.74 13.87
CA LYS A 93 5.28 25.78 12.86
C LYS A 93 6.11 25.25 11.69
N ILE A 94 5.86 23.98 11.29
CA ILE A 94 6.54 23.37 10.15
C ILE A 94 5.80 23.78 8.86
N PRO A 95 6.48 24.46 7.92
CA PRO A 95 5.90 24.87 6.64
C PRO A 95 5.39 23.65 5.84
N ARG A 96 4.16 23.75 5.37
CA ARG A 96 3.52 22.76 4.49
C ARG A 96 3.62 23.23 3.06
N ILE A 97 4.31 22.46 2.22
CA ILE A 97 4.56 22.84 0.84
C ILE A 97 3.80 21.92 -0.12
N PRO A 98 2.90 22.47 -0.95
CA PRO A 98 2.34 21.71 -2.06
C PRO A 98 3.42 21.35 -3.07
N CYS A 99 3.57 20.06 -3.37
CA CYS A 99 4.53 19.54 -4.33
C CYS A 99 3.85 18.77 -5.45
N PRO A 100 3.17 19.41 -6.39
CA PRO A 100 2.50 18.74 -7.50
C PRO A 100 3.47 18.01 -8.43
N ASN A 101 4.70 18.53 -8.55
CA ASN A 101 5.83 17.91 -9.25
C ASN A 101 7.12 18.26 -8.52
N VAL A 102 7.76 17.26 -7.92
CA VAL A 102 9.03 17.42 -7.17
C VAL A 102 10.19 17.89 -8.04
N ASN A 103 10.11 17.67 -9.35
CA ASN A 103 11.13 18.05 -10.31
C ASN A 103 10.81 19.37 -11.04
N ASP A 104 9.75 20.08 -10.64
CA ASP A 104 9.46 21.41 -11.18
C ASP A 104 10.61 22.38 -10.88
N PRO A 105 11.13 23.13 -11.86
CA PRO A 105 12.25 24.04 -11.65
C PRO A 105 12.00 25.07 -10.54
N LYS A 106 10.76 25.55 -10.36
CA LYS A 106 10.42 26.49 -9.28
C LYS A 106 10.46 25.81 -7.91
N PHE A 107 10.05 24.53 -7.84
CA PHE A 107 10.14 23.76 -6.60
C PHE A 107 11.60 23.44 -6.25
N VAL A 108 12.41 23.07 -7.25
CA VAL A 108 13.86 22.83 -7.08
C VAL A 108 14.56 24.09 -6.57
N GLU A 109 14.28 25.25 -7.17
CA GLU A 109 14.87 26.52 -6.74
C GLU A 109 14.41 26.94 -5.32
N TYR A 110 13.15 26.72 -5.01
CA TYR A 110 12.64 26.90 -3.66
C TYR A 110 13.39 26.03 -2.64
N VAL A 111 13.60 24.74 -2.93
CA VAL A 111 14.29 23.80 -2.05
C VAL A 111 15.76 24.18 -1.85
N LYS A 112 16.45 24.70 -2.88
CA LYS A 112 17.82 25.24 -2.77
C LYS A 112 17.90 26.36 -1.71
N GLY A 113 16.90 27.24 -1.68
CA GLY A 113 16.84 28.33 -0.69
C GLY A 113 16.61 27.87 0.76
N LEU A 114 16.22 26.63 0.98
CA LEU A 114 15.96 26.08 2.33
C LEU A 114 17.24 25.69 3.09
N ASN A 115 18.39 25.58 2.44
CA ASN A 115 19.65 25.12 3.05
C ASN A 115 19.49 23.83 3.85
N ILE A 116 18.96 22.80 3.20
CA ILE A 116 18.70 21.50 3.82
C ILE A 116 19.94 20.61 3.82
N ASP A 117 20.09 19.81 4.87
CA ASP A 117 21.15 18.82 4.99
C ASP A 117 20.79 17.50 4.35
N LEU A 118 19.51 17.08 4.45
CA LEU A 118 19.03 15.78 4.03
C LEU A 118 17.57 15.86 3.57
N ILE A 119 17.23 15.11 2.51
CA ILE A 119 15.84 14.82 2.16
C ILE A 119 15.48 13.44 2.73
N ALA A 120 14.48 13.39 3.61
CA ALA A 120 13.88 12.14 4.08
C ALA A 120 12.58 11.87 3.31
N VAL A 121 12.54 10.75 2.57
CA VAL A 121 11.42 10.36 1.74
C VAL A 121 10.69 9.19 2.39
N TYR A 122 9.36 9.32 2.49
CA TYR A 122 8.51 8.35 3.13
C TYR A 122 7.16 8.27 2.41
N PHE A 123 6.87 7.15 1.73
CA PHE A 123 5.64 6.99 0.94
C PHE A 123 5.33 8.17 0.01
N PHE A 124 6.28 8.50 -0.85
CA PHE A 124 6.16 9.61 -1.80
C PHE A 124 6.08 9.09 -3.24
N PRO A 125 4.98 9.33 -3.98
CA PRO A 125 4.70 8.65 -5.24
C PRO A 125 5.35 9.31 -6.48
N GLN A 126 6.48 10.02 -6.29
CA GLN A 126 7.19 10.67 -7.40
C GLN A 126 8.67 10.28 -7.39
N ILE A 127 9.23 10.12 -8.59
CA ILE A 127 10.66 9.86 -8.78
C ILE A 127 11.42 11.18 -8.68
N LEU A 128 12.44 11.24 -7.83
CA LEU A 128 13.33 12.38 -7.68
C LEU A 128 14.41 12.31 -8.75
N LYS A 129 14.60 13.40 -9.51
CA LYS A 129 15.64 13.54 -10.54
C LYS A 129 16.92 14.17 -9.96
N PRO A 130 18.08 14.13 -10.65
CA PRO A 130 19.34 14.66 -10.16
C PRO A 130 19.27 16.09 -9.63
N ALA A 131 18.49 16.96 -10.29
CA ALA A 131 18.36 18.36 -9.90
C ALA A 131 17.86 18.57 -8.46
N ILE A 132 17.05 17.66 -7.91
CA ILE A 132 16.57 17.71 -6.52
C ILE A 132 17.44 16.86 -5.59
N LEU A 133 17.95 15.70 -6.08
CA LEU A 133 18.78 14.78 -5.30
C LEU A 133 20.11 15.39 -4.87
N GLN A 134 20.66 16.30 -5.67
CA GLN A 134 21.97 16.92 -5.44
C GLN A 134 21.94 18.18 -4.56
N ILE A 135 20.74 18.63 -4.14
CA ILE A 135 20.64 19.85 -3.33
C ILE A 135 21.16 19.63 -1.90
N PRO A 136 20.73 18.58 -1.16
CA PRO A 136 21.16 18.42 0.22
C PRO A 136 22.57 17.83 0.28
N ARG A 137 23.39 18.33 1.22
CA ARG A 137 24.80 17.89 1.36
C ARG A 137 24.95 16.40 1.73
N LEU A 138 23.95 15.80 2.39
CA LEU A 138 23.91 14.39 2.76
C LEU A 138 23.03 13.56 1.78
N GLY A 139 22.55 14.19 0.71
CA GLY A 139 21.71 13.52 -0.29
C GLY A 139 20.27 13.28 0.17
N ALA A 140 19.67 12.24 -0.37
CA ALA A 140 18.30 11.84 -0.06
C ALA A 140 18.25 10.36 0.34
N ILE A 141 17.41 10.02 1.30
CA ILE A 141 17.13 8.64 1.71
C ILE A 141 15.64 8.36 1.59
N ASN A 142 15.30 7.13 1.24
CA ASN A 142 13.91 6.67 1.13
C ASN A 142 13.69 5.42 1.98
N CYS A 143 12.54 5.34 2.64
CA CYS A 143 12.09 4.09 3.25
C CYS A 143 11.12 3.39 2.31
N HIS A 144 11.59 2.26 1.75
CA HIS A 144 10.81 1.42 0.85
C HIS A 144 10.19 0.24 1.60
N PRO A 145 8.88 -0.08 1.41
CA PRO A 145 8.20 -1.12 2.19
C PRO A 145 8.43 -2.53 1.62
N SER A 146 9.68 -2.91 1.41
CA SER A 146 10.12 -4.29 1.13
C SER A 146 11.54 -4.52 1.62
N LEU A 147 12.02 -5.76 1.55
CA LEU A 147 13.42 -6.11 1.74
C LEU A 147 14.17 -6.01 0.39
N LEU A 148 14.66 -4.81 0.06
CA LEU A 148 15.44 -4.60 -1.16
C LEU A 148 16.69 -5.49 -1.15
N PRO A 149 17.11 -6.02 -2.30
CA PRO A 149 16.73 -5.66 -3.67
C PRO A 149 15.45 -6.34 -4.18
N ARG A 150 14.77 -7.14 -3.36
CA ARG A 150 13.51 -7.79 -3.76
C ARG A 150 12.32 -6.83 -3.62
N TYR A 151 11.34 -6.98 -4.51
CA TYR A 151 10.10 -6.19 -4.50
C TYR A 151 10.30 -4.67 -4.59
N GLY A 152 11.24 -4.20 -5.43
CA GLY A 152 11.32 -2.80 -5.83
C GLY A 152 10.08 -2.39 -6.63
N GLY A 153 9.79 -1.09 -6.66
CA GLY A 153 8.65 -0.51 -7.36
C GLY A 153 7.41 -0.31 -6.50
N PRO A 154 6.28 0.11 -7.10
CA PRO A 154 5.06 0.44 -6.37
C PRO A 154 4.29 -0.79 -5.87
N HIS A 155 3.53 -0.61 -4.77
CA HIS A 155 2.65 -1.61 -4.17
C HIS A 155 3.31 -2.92 -3.70
N PRO A 156 4.50 -2.91 -3.06
CA PRO A 156 5.20 -4.15 -2.72
C PRO A 156 4.40 -5.07 -1.78
N ALA A 157 3.61 -4.55 -0.84
CA ALA A 157 2.77 -5.37 0.03
C ALA A 157 1.75 -6.20 -0.75
N PHE A 158 1.14 -5.62 -1.80
CA PHE A 158 0.24 -6.35 -2.71
C PHE A 158 0.97 -7.53 -3.37
N TRP A 159 2.15 -7.27 -3.96
CA TRP A 159 2.89 -8.28 -4.70
C TRP A 159 3.43 -9.39 -3.80
N MET A 160 3.93 -9.05 -2.61
CA MET A 160 4.42 -10.05 -1.64
C MET A 160 3.30 -10.99 -1.18
N ILE A 161 2.13 -10.46 -0.82
CA ILE A 161 1.00 -11.28 -0.38
C ILE A 161 0.46 -12.11 -1.54
N LYS A 162 0.27 -11.52 -2.73
CA LYS A 162 -0.18 -12.24 -3.93
C LYS A 162 0.72 -13.42 -4.26
N ASN A 163 2.03 -13.23 -4.15
CA ASN A 163 3.03 -14.26 -4.42
C ASN A 163 3.20 -15.28 -3.27
N GLY A 164 2.49 -15.10 -2.15
CA GLY A 164 2.52 -16.03 -1.03
C GLY A 164 3.79 -15.97 -0.19
N GLU A 165 4.48 -14.82 -0.18
CA GLU A 165 5.64 -14.62 0.69
C GLU A 165 5.22 -14.72 2.16
N SER A 166 6.11 -15.27 2.98
CA SER A 166 5.95 -15.34 4.45
C SER A 166 6.72 -14.23 5.18
N ILE A 167 7.63 -13.56 4.48
CA ILE A 167 8.47 -12.49 5.03
C ILE A 167 8.31 -11.25 4.17
N ALA A 168 8.03 -10.15 4.81
CA ALA A 168 8.08 -8.80 4.28
C ALA A 168 9.16 -8.00 5.02
N GLY A 169 9.20 -6.70 4.83
CA GLY A 169 10.04 -5.80 5.60
C GLY A 169 9.96 -4.38 5.12
N VAL A 170 10.91 -3.61 5.64
CA VAL A 170 11.16 -2.24 5.22
C VAL A 170 12.66 -2.02 5.04
N THR A 171 13.02 -1.20 4.07
CA THR A 171 14.42 -0.87 3.76
C THR A 171 14.59 0.63 3.70
N VAL A 172 15.53 1.17 4.45
CA VAL A 172 16.03 2.54 4.25
C VAL A 172 17.26 2.46 3.35
N HIS A 173 17.22 3.20 2.24
CA HIS A 173 18.30 3.23 1.25
C HIS A 173 18.61 4.65 0.79
N VAL A 174 19.81 4.87 0.31
CA VAL A 174 20.21 6.11 -0.37
C VAL A 174 19.46 6.21 -1.69
N MET A 175 18.92 7.38 -2.00
CA MET A 175 18.27 7.60 -3.30
C MET A 175 19.28 7.92 -4.37
N THR A 176 19.09 7.30 -5.53
CA THR A 176 19.85 7.52 -6.77
C THR A 176 18.89 7.77 -7.91
N GLU A 177 19.38 7.93 -9.14
CA GLU A 177 18.53 8.05 -10.33
C GLU A 177 17.73 6.79 -10.64
N GLY A 178 18.24 5.62 -10.21
CA GLY A 178 17.54 4.35 -10.38
C GLY A 178 16.46 4.15 -9.33
N ILE A 179 15.32 3.57 -9.74
CA ILE A 179 14.21 3.28 -8.83
C ILE A 179 14.62 2.19 -7.85
N ASP A 180 14.64 2.51 -6.55
CA ASP A 180 14.92 1.61 -5.44
C ASP A 180 16.25 0.83 -5.55
N THR A 181 17.28 1.42 -6.20
CA THR A 181 18.57 0.75 -6.49
C THR A 181 19.74 1.24 -5.63
N GLY A 182 19.55 2.30 -4.84
CA GLY A 182 20.62 2.87 -4.04
C GLY A 182 21.07 1.96 -2.89
N ALA A 183 22.25 2.25 -2.33
CA ALA A 183 22.84 1.46 -1.27
C ALA A 183 21.94 1.41 -0.02
N ILE A 184 21.84 0.22 0.59
CA ILE A 184 21.02 -0.05 1.77
C ILE A 184 21.71 0.52 3.01
N ILE A 185 20.98 1.30 3.78
CA ILE A 185 21.41 1.83 5.08
C ILE A 185 21.00 0.88 6.20
N ALA A 186 19.71 0.50 6.21
CA ALA A 186 19.15 -0.37 7.22
C ALA A 186 17.93 -1.14 6.67
N GLN A 187 17.66 -2.30 7.26
CA GLN A 187 16.51 -3.12 6.95
C GLN A 187 15.91 -3.71 8.20
N GLN A 188 14.59 -3.90 8.18
CA GLN A 188 13.86 -4.61 9.23
C GLN A 188 12.92 -5.62 8.59
N GLU A 189 13.02 -6.89 9.02
CA GLU A 189 12.12 -7.96 8.60
C GLU A 189 10.80 -7.92 9.37
N LEU A 190 9.73 -8.33 8.70
CA LEU A 190 8.37 -8.46 9.24
C LEU A 190 7.77 -9.76 8.71
N LEU A 191 7.33 -10.65 9.60
CA LEU A 191 6.60 -11.85 9.19
C LEU A 191 5.23 -11.46 8.64
N ILE A 192 4.80 -12.07 7.55
CA ILE A 192 3.44 -11.93 7.00
C ILE A 192 2.56 -13.00 7.66
N GLY A 193 1.50 -12.57 8.35
CA GLY A 193 0.53 -13.49 8.94
C GLY A 193 -0.26 -14.25 7.86
N GLU A 194 -0.64 -15.50 8.13
CA GLU A 194 -1.34 -16.37 7.19
C GLU A 194 -2.63 -15.73 6.62
N ASN A 195 -3.37 -15.02 7.46
CA ASN A 195 -4.61 -14.34 7.09
C ASN A 195 -4.45 -12.81 7.02
N GLU A 196 -3.21 -12.31 7.03
CA GLU A 196 -2.93 -10.89 7.02
C GLU A 196 -3.26 -10.27 5.66
N THR A 197 -4.02 -9.18 5.67
CA THR A 197 -4.37 -8.43 4.47
C THR A 197 -3.31 -7.38 4.13
N ASN A 198 -3.33 -6.90 2.89
CA ASN A 198 -2.47 -5.80 2.44
C ASN A 198 -2.58 -4.56 3.35
N GLY A 199 -3.80 -4.18 3.74
CA GLY A 199 -3.99 -3.02 4.63
C GLY A 199 -3.34 -3.21 6.00
N GLN A 200 -3.42 -4.42 6.57
CA GLN A 200 -2.80 -4.75 7.86
C GLN A 200 -1.26 -4.76 7.76
N LEU A 201 -0.72 -5.44 6.74
CA LEU A 201 0.73 -5.46 6.49
C LEU A 201 1.27 -4.04 6.25
N THR A 202 0.61 -3.25 5.39
CA THR A 202 0.98 -1.86 5.13
C THR A 202 1.02 -1.05 6.42
N GLN A 203 0.05 -1.21 7.32
CA GLN A 203 0.04 -0.49 8.60
C GLN A 203 1.24 -0.89 9.49
N ARG A 204 1.64 -2.16 9.50
CA ARG A 204 2.83 -2.62 10.24
C ARG A 204 4.12 -2.11 9.61
N GLN A 205 4.21 -2.13 8.27
CA GLN A 205 5.35 -1.56 7.54
C GLN A 205 5.49 -0.06 7.81
N HIS A 206 4.37 0.70 7.90
CA HIS A 206 4.41 2.10 8.27
C HIS A 206 5.05 2.34 9.63
N ARG A 207 4.65 1.57 10.64
CA ARG A 207 5.24 1.71 11.99
C ARG A 207 6.73 1.39 12.01
N ALA A 208 7.12 0.29 11.37
CA ALA A 208 8.51 -0.10 11.25
C ALA A 208 9.35 0.96 10.48
N ALA A 209 8.79 1.46 9.38
CA ALA A 209 9.44 2.49 8.55
C ALA A 209 9.69 3.79 9.30
N THR A 210 8.74 4.24 10.13
CA THR A 210 8.87 5.46 10.94
C THR A 210 10.08 5.36 11.89
N THR A 211 10.21 4.25 12.60
CA THR A 211 11.33 4.02 13.51
C THR A 211 12.64 3.87 12.74
N LEU A 212 12.70 2.99 11.75
CA LEU A 212 13.90 2.69 11.00
C LEU A 212 14.46 3.92 10.24
N LEU A 213 13.56 4.73 9.67
CA LEU A 213 13.96 5.96 8.97
C LEU A 213 14.49 7.01 9.93
N THR A 214 13.91 7.14 11.14
CA THR A 214 14.42 8.03 12.19
C THR A 214 15.81 7.61 12.66
N GLU A 215 16.02 6.32 12.89
CA GLU A 215 17.34 5.77 13.24
C GLU A 215 18.37 6.02 12.16
N ALA A 216 18.00 5.85 10.89
CA ALA A 216 18.87 6.14 9.75
C ALA A 216 19.24 7.63 9.67
N VAL A 217 18.31 8.56 9.90
CA VAL A 217 18.58 10.01 9.96
C VAL A 217 19.55 10.32 11.09
N ASN A 218 19.38 9.73 12.27
CA ASN A 218 20.31 9.92 13.40
C ASN A 218 21.70 9.40 13.06
N ALA A 219 21.82 8.22 12.49
CA ALA A 219 23.10 7.63 12.11
C ALA A 219 23.81 8.45 11.03
N MET A 220 23.04 9.04 10.09
CA MET A 220 23.59 10.00 9.12
C MET A 220 24.11 11.27 9.78
N ALA A 221 23.39 11.81 10.77
CA ALA A 221 23.84 12.97 11.53
C ALA A 221 25.15 12.72 12.28
N GLN A 222 25.34 11.52 12.78
CA GLN A 222 26.53 11.08 13.50
C GLN A 222 27.69 10.69 12.56
N GLY A 223 27.43 10.53 11.26
CA GLY A 223 28.42 10.00 10.31
C GLY A 223 28.78 8.53 10.54
N THR A 224 27.93 7.76 11.20
CA THR A 224 28.17 6.36 11.58
C THR A 224 27.63 5.34 10.57
N ILE A 225 26.95 5.80 9.50
CA ILE A 225 26.41 4.89 8.48
C ILE A 225 27.48 4.36 7.53
N ALA A 226 27.33 3.09 7.14
CA ALA A 226 28.09 2.46 6.07
C ALA A 226 27.12 1.81 5.08
N PRO A 227 26.59 2.56 4.10
CA PRO A 227 25.61 2.03 3.17
C PRO A 227 26.20 0.88 2.35
N LYS A 228 25.46 -0.23 2.24
CA LYS A 228 25.88 -1.43 1.51
C LYS A 228 25.25 -1.47 0.12
N PRO A 229 26.05 -1.65 -0.97
CA PRO A 229 25.49 -1.84 -2.31
C PRO A 229 24.47 -3.00 -2.33
N GLN A 230 23.41 -2.85 -3.11
CA GLN A 230 22.44 -3.93 -3.32
C GLN A 230 23.04 -5.02 -4.23
N ASN A 231 22.70 -6.29 -3.93
CA ASN A 231 23.04 -7.40 -4.83
C ASN A 231 22.05 -7.41 -6.01
N ILE A 232 22.51 -6.96 -7.18
CA ILE A 232 21.64 -6.83 -8.36
C ILE A 232 21.12 -8.18 -8.86
N THR A 233 21.78 -9.29 -8.56
CA THR A 233 21.36 -10.63 -9.00
C THR A 233 20.10 -11.12 -8.26
N GLU A 234 19.80 -10.55 -7.09
CA GLU A 234 18.62 -10.87 -6.29
C GLU A 234 17.47 -9.89 -6.53
N ARG A 235 17.66 -8.92 -7.44
CA ARG A 235 16.69 -7.86 -7.67
C ARG A 235 15.43 -8.39 -8.33
N SER A 236 14.27 -8.05 -7.74
CA SER A 236 12.98 -8.13 -8.40
C SER A 236 12.29 -6.77 -8.41
N TYR A 237 11.57 -6.47 -9.49
CA TYR A 237 10.84 -5.23 -9.66
C TYR A 237 9.42 -5.52 -10.13
N PHE A 238 8.45 -4.90 -9.49
CA PHE A 238 7.05 -5.02 -9.84
C PHE A 238 6.47 -3.64 -10.19
N GLY A 239 5.76 -3.58 -11.31
CA GLY A 239 5.11 -2.36 -11.77
C GLY A 239 3.85 -2.02 -10.98
N LYS A 240 3.15 -0.97 -11.42
CA LYS A 240 1.84 -0.63 -10.87
C LYS A 240 0.86 -1.77 -11.12
N MET A 241 0.00 -2.05 -10.11
CA MET A 241 -1.10 -2.99 -10.25
C MET A 241 -2.02 -2.56 -11.38
N LYS A 242 -2.40 -3.50 -12.23
CA LYS A 242 -3.34 -3.33 -13.35
C LYS A 242 -4.66 -4.02 -13.05
N ALA A 243 -5.71 -3.71 -13.79
CA ALA A 243 -7.01 -4.39 -13.64
C ALA A 243 -6.90 -5.92 -13.79
N ALA A 244 -6.03 -6.40 -14.69
CA ALA A 244 -5.76 -7.83 -14.84
C ALA A 244 -5.24 -8.50 -13.55
N ASP A 245 -4.52 -7.75 -12.72
CA ASP A 245 -3.97 -8.28 -11.46
C ASP A 245 -5.02 -8.52 -10.38
N THR A 246 -6.25 -8.02 -10.57
CA THR A 246 -7.39 -8.24 -9.67
C THR A 246 -8.25 -9.42 -10.05
N MET A 247 -8.01 -10.03 -11.24
CA MET A 247 -8.82 -11.12 -11.78
C MET A 247 -8.41 -12.47 -11.19
N VAL A 248 -9.42 -13.30 -10.85
CA VAL A 248 -9.19 -14.68 -10.39
C VAL A 248 -8.72 -15.55 -11.54
N ASP A 249 -7.62 -16.27 -11.32
CA ASP A 249 -7.30 -17.49 -12.09
C ASP A 249 -7.81 -18.70 -11.32
N TRP A 250 -8.93 -19.26 -11.79
CA TRP A 250 -9.56 -20.42 -11.15
C TRP A 250 -8.73 -21.70 -11.26
N ASN A 251 -7.76 -21.78 -12.21
CA ASN A 251 -6.84 -22.91 -12.31
C ASN A 251 -5.80 -22.94 -11.18
N GLY A 252 -5.61 -21.81 -10.51
CA GLY A 252 -4.81 -21.74 -9.29
C GLY A 252 -5.43 -22.50 -8.13
N SER A 253 -4.65 -22.77 -7.09
CA SER A 253 -5.15 -23.36 -5.84
C SER A 253 -6.02 -22.38 -5.06
N ALA A 254 -6.89 -22.88 -4.19
CA ALA A 254 -7.68 -22.06 -3.27
C ALA A 254 -6.80 -21.11 -2.43
N LYS A 255 -5.59 -21.56 -2.06
CA LYS A 255 -4.60 -20.76 -1.34
C LYS A 255 -4.07 -19.59 -2.19
N GLN A 256 -3.77 -19.82 -3.47
CA GLN A 256 -3.32 -18.73 -4.38
C GLN A 256 -4.42 -17.69 -4.59
N ILE A 257 -5.67 -18.12 -4.75
CA ILE A 257 -6.82 -17.22 -4.88
C ILE A 257 -7.04 -16.44 -3.56
N ALA A 258 -6.90 -17.10 -2.41
CA ALA A 258 -6.98 -16.45 -1.10
C ALA A 258 -5.86 -15.41 -0.91
N ASN A 259 -4.65 -15.70 -1.37
CA ASN A 259 -3.54 -14.75 -1.36
C ASN A 259 -3.88 -13.52 -2.20
N LEU A 260 -4.42 -13.71 -3.41
CA LEU A 260 -4.84 -12.58 -4.25
C LEU A 260 -5.96 -11.78 -3.57
N TRP A 261 -6.98 -12.44 -3.00
CA TRP A 261 -8.06 -11.76 -2.28
C TRP A 261 -7.52 -10.90 -1.13
N ARG A 262 -6.69 -11.45 -0.23
CA ARG A 262 -6.14 -10.69 0.90
C ARG A 262 -5.13 -9.62 0.47
N ALA A 263 -4.42 -9.81 -0.67
CA ALA A 263 -3.54 -8.80 -1.27
C ALA A 263 -4.31 -7.56 -1.75
N LEU A 264 -5.56 -7.74 -2.18
CA LEU A 264 -6.45 -6.66 -2.61
C LEU A 264 -7.12 -5.92 -1.44
N GLN A 265 -7.28 -6.57 -0.27
CA GLN A 265 -8.01 -5.99 0.86
C GLN A 265 -7.23 -4.93 1.63
N PRO A 266 -7.86 -3.80 2.04
CA PRO A 266 -9.26 -3.43 1.85
C PRO A 266 -9.50 -2.52 0.62
N TYR A 267 -8.57 -2.42 -0.30
CA TYR A 267 -8.54 -1.36 -1.32
C TYR A 267 -9.42 -1.66 -2.52
N GLU A 268 -9.35 -2.90 -3.02
CA GLU A 268 -10.05 -3.34 -4.23
C GLU A 268 -10.75 -4.68 -4.01
N PRO A 269 -11.91 -4.93 -4.65
CA PRO A 269 -12.53 -6.24 -4.68
C PRO A 269 -11.74 -7.19 -5.60
N LEU A 270 -11.78 -8.48 -5.28
CA LEU A 270 -11.36 -9.52 -6.20
C LEU A 270 -12.38 -9.61 -7.35
N ALA A 271 -11.94 -9.76 -8.58
CA ALA A 271 -12.81 -9.80 -9.75
C ALA A 271 -12.83 -11.19 -10.40
N ALA A 272 -14.00 -11.58 -10.87
CA ALA A 272 -14.22 -12.80 -11.68
C ALA A 272 -15.06 -12.45 -12.90
N CYS A 273 -15.02 -13.29 -13.93
CA CYS A 273 -15.82 -13.14 -15.13
C CYS A 273 -16.73 -14.36 -15.33
N LEU A 274 -17.98 -14.13 -15.72
CA LEU A 274 -18.91 -15.17 -16.15
C LEU A 274 -19.65 -14.67 -17.39
N ASN A 275 -19.47 -15.34 -18.54
CA ASN A 275 -20.10 -14.98 -19.81
C ASN A 275 -19.93 -13.49 -20.17
N GLY A 276 -18.73 -12.94 -19.98
CA GLY A 276 -18.44 -11.52 -20.25
C GLY A 276 -18.95 -10.54 -19.18
N ILE A 277 -19.57 -11.01 -18.12
CA ILE A 277 -20.08 -10.19 -17.01
C ILE A 277 -19.07 -10.20 -15.88
N THR A 278 -18.69 -9.03 -15.39
CA THR A 278 -17.78 -8.89 -14.25
C THR A 278 -18.52 -9.07 -12.93
N ILE A 279 -17.95 -9.91 -12.07
CA ILE A 279 -18.43 -10.15 -10.71
C ILE A 279 -17.36 -9.68 -9.74
N LYS A 280 -17.71 -8.74 -8.87
CA LYS A 280 -16.84 -8.22 -7.80
C LYS A 280 -17.07 -9.00 -6.52
N ILE A 281 -16.02 -9.58 -5.98
CA ILE A 281 -16.03 -10.41 -4.77
C ILE A 281 -15.42 -9.63 -3.63
N PHE A 282 -16.20 -9.39 -2.58
CA PHE A 282 -15.81 -8.59 -1.42
C PHE A 282 -15.41 -9.43 -0.22
N ASP A 283 -16.06 -10.63 -0.06
CA ASP A 283 -15.76 -11.54 1.04
C ASP A 283 -15.74 -12.98 0.52
N ALA A 284 -14.62 -13.66 0.74
CA ALA A 284 -14.43 -15.03 0.32
C ALA A 284 -13.31 -15.73 1.12
N HIS A 285 -13.39 -17.07 1.19
CA HIS A 285 -12.45 -17.88 1.96
C HIS A 285 -12.07 -19.16 1.23
N PRO A 286 -10.81 -19.63 1.34
CA PRO A 286 -10.43 -20.93 0.86
C PRO A 286 -11.08 -22.02 1.70
N GLN A 287 -11.38 -23.13 1.06
CA GLN A 287 -11.91 -24.34 1.67
C GLN A 287 -11.06 -25.52 1.21
N GLU A 288 -10.63 -26.33 2.15
CA GLU A 288 -9.98 -27.60 1.83
C GLU A 288 -11.03 -28.67 1.52
N GLY A 289 -10.70 -29.62 0.67
CA GLY A 289 -11.56 -30.75 0.37
C GLY A 289 -10.97 -31.62 -0.74
N PRO A 290 -11.46 -32.87 -0.88
CA PRO A 290 -11.00 -33.78 -1.90
C PRO A 290 -11.38 -33.26 -3.30
N PRO A 291 -10.64 -33.61 -4.36
CA PRO A 291 -11.02 -33.28 -5.74
C PRO A 291 -12.44 -33.76 -6.05
N SER A 292 -13.30 -32.86 -6.57
CA SER A 292 -14.71 -33.22 -6.92
C SER A 292 -14.87 -33.80 -8.31
N GLY A 293 -13.83 -33.79 -9.14
CA GLY A 293 -13.89 -34.11 -10.55
C GLY A 293 -14.51 -33.04 -11.44
N ARG A 294 -14.89 -31.88 -10.87
CA ARG A 294 -15.44 -30.73 -11.61
C ARG A 294 -14.34 -29.81 -12.13
N ALA A 295 -14.66 -29.04 -13.15
CA ALA A 295 -13.69 -28.11 -13.73
C ALA A 295 -13.43 -26.91 -12.83
N PRO A 296 -12.20 -26.38 -12.79
CA PRO A 296 -11.91 -25.09 -12.11
C PRO A 296 -12.82 -23.97 -12.61
N GLY A 297 -13.32 -23.15 -11.68
CA GLY A 297 -14.30 -22.08 -11.94
C GLY A 297 -15.75 -22.52 -11.88
N GLU A 298 -16.05 -23.82 -11.79
CA GLU A 298 -17.44 -24.32 -11.72
C GLU A 298 -18.07 -24.06 -10.35
N ILE A 299 -19.29 -23.51 -10.35
CA ILE A 299 -20.08 -23.29 -9.15
C ILE A 299 -20.66 -24.63 -8.68
N MET A 300 -20.13 -25.13 -7.57
CA MET A 300 -20.49 -26.45 -6.99
C MET A 300 -21.80 -26.43 -6.23
N SER A 301 -22.00 -25.36 -5.46
CA SER A 301 -23.21 -25.18 -4.68
C SER A 301 -23.51 -23.70 -4.47
N LYS A 302 -24.81 -23.44 -4.24
CA LYS A 302 -25.31 -22.11 -3.88
C LYS A 302 -26.26 -22.23 -2.70
N GLN A 303 -25.87 -21.75 -1.55
CA GLN A 303 -26.66 -21.83 -0.32
C GLN A 303 -26.66 -20.47 0.40
N SER A 304 -27.84 -19.99 0.74
CA SER A 304 -28.00 -18.72 1.46
C SER A 304 -27.22 -17.53 0.84
N GLY A 305 -27.16 -17.47 -0.51
CA GLY A 305 -26.43 -16.43 -1.24
C GLY A 305 -24.93 -16.62 -1.34
N LYS A 306 -24.37 -17.64 -0.70
CA LYS A 306 -22.96 -18.02 -0.82
C LYS A 306 -22.75 -18.99 -1.98
N LEU A 307 -21.62 -18.87 -2.65
CA LEU A 307 -21.23 -19.78 -3.73
C LEU A 307 -20.00 -20.57 -3.30
N LEU A 308 -20.00 -21.89 -3.53
CA LEU A 308 -18.81 -22.71 -3.45
C LEU A 308 -18.33 -22.98 -4.86
N VAL A 309 -17.08 -22.62 -5.16
CA VAL A 309 -16.50 -22.70 -6.51
C VAL A 309 -15.31 -23.65 -6.49
N GLN A 310 -15.23 -24.53 -7.48
CA GLN A 310 -14.08 -25.41 -7.69
C GLN A 310 -12.87 -24.58 -8.10
N THR A 311 -11.71 -24.84 -7.51
CA THR A 311 -10.41 -24.29 -7.92
C THR A 311 -9.52 -25.38 -8.48
N GLY A 312 -8.34 -25.05 -8.99
CA GLY A 312 -7.38 -26.07 -9.44
C GLY A 312 -6.98 -27.05 -8.33
N ASN A 313 -6.99 -26.58 -7.06
CA ASN A 313 -6.79 -27.43 -5.89
C ASN A 313 -7.56 -26.85 -4.70
N GLY A 314 -8.56 -27.61 -4.20
CA GLY A 314 -9.48 -27.17 -3.15
C GLY A 314 -10.65 -26.36 -3.71
N TYR A 315 -11.31 -25.63 -2.84
CA TYR A 315 -12.52 -24.86 -3.14
C TYR A 315 -12.41 -23.43 -2.64
N PHE A 316 -13.24 -22.53 -3.19
CA PHE A 316 -13.31 -21.15 -2.76
C PHE A 316 -14.74 -20.75 -2.45
N GLU A 317 -15.05 -20.43 -1.18
CA GLU A 317 -16.37 -19.99 -0.75
C GLU A 317 -16.49 -18.48 -0.91
N ILE A 318 -17.36 -18.03 -1.81
CA ILE A 318 -17.69 -16.61 -2.01
C ILE A 318 -18.89 -16.29 -1.15
N ARG A 319 -18.75 -15.34 -0.21
CA ARG A 319 -19.78 -14.95 0.75
C ARG A 319 -20.47 -13.64 0.42
N SER A 320 -19.75 -12.72 -0.24
CA SER A 320 -20.29 -11.42 -0.64
C SER A 320 -19.76 -11.03 -2.00
N TYR A 321 -20.65 -10.71 -2.92
CA TYR A 321 -20.31 -10.35 -4.30
C TYR A 321 -21.37 -9.45 -4.92
N GLU A 322 -20.98 -8.71 -5.96
CA GLU A 322 -21.86 -7.88 -6.80
C GLU A 322 -21.60 -8.16 -8.27
N ILE A 323 -22.65 -8.10 -9.08
CA ILE A 323 -22.62 -8.25 -10.54
C ILE A 323 -22.60 -6.86 -11.16
N GLU A 324 -21.53 -6.50 -11.87
CA GLU A 324 -21.44 -5.20 -12.53
C GLU A 324 -22.25 -5.16 -13.84
N PRO A 325 -22.81 -4.00 -14.20
CA PRO A 325 -22.78 -2.71 -13.51
C PRO A 325 -23.95 -2.49 -12.52
N PHE A 326 -24.61 -3.53 -12.11
CA PHE A 326 -25.85 -3.48 -11.35
C PHE A 326 -25.62 -3.33 -9.84
N HIS A 327 -26.53 -2.60 -9.16
CA HIS A 327 -26.47 -2.37 -7.72
C HIS A 327 -27.85 -2.56 -7.05
N GLY A 328 -27.86 -2.74 -5.73
CA GLY A 328 -29.08 -2.78 -4.93
C GLY A 328 -29.97 -3.99 -5.21
N TRP A 329 -31.29 -3.79 -5.29
CA TRP A 329 -32.26 -4.86 -5.47
C TRP A 329 -32.15 -5.57 -6.82
N ILE A 330 -31.76 -4.85 -7.89
CA ILE A 330 -31.52 -5.44 -9.23
C ILE A 330 -30.38 -6.43 -9.14
N ASN A 331 -29.30 -6.09 -8.44
CA ASN A 331 -28.15 -7.01 -8.25
C ASN A 331 -28.60 -8.29 -7.54
N ARG A 332 -29.42 -8.20 -6.48
CA ARG A 332 -29.95 -9.38 -5.78
C ARG A 332 -30.81 -10.27 -6.68
N LEU A 333 -31.61 -9.66 -7.52
CA LEU A 333 -32.45 -10.40 -8.50
C LEU A 333 -31.54 -11.15 -9.49
N LEU A 334 -30.53 -10.46 -10.06
CA LEU A 334 -29.60 -11.05 -11.00
C LEU A 334 -28.72 -12.14 -10.37
N GLN A 335 -28.31 -11.98 -9.13
CA GLN A 335 -27.63 -13.03 -8.37
C GLN A 335 -28.45 -14.33 -8.31
N ALA A 336 -29.77 -14.23 -8.21
CA ALA A 336 -30.64 -15.41 -8.20
C ALA A 336 -30.63 -16.17 -9.53
N PHE A 337 -30.59 -15.44 -10.64
CA PHE A 337 -30.79 -16.03 -11.99
C PHE A 337 -29.48 -16.29 -12.76
N LEU A 338 -28.45 -15.43 -12.61
CA LEU A 338 -27.26 -15.51 -13.46
C LEU A 338 -26.15 -16.44 -12.96
N LEU A 339 -26.24 -16.92 -11.72
CA LEU A 339 -25.23 -17.78 -11.10
C LEU A 339 -25.84 -19.11 -10.63
N PRO A 340 -26.43 -19.94 -11.54
CA PRO A 340 -26.91 -21.26 -11.15
C PRO A 340 -25.74 -22.22 -10.89
N VAL A 341 -26.01 -23.27 -10.10
CA VAL A 341 -25.06 -24.37 -9.89
C VAL A 341 -24.73 -25.01 -11.24
N GLY A 342 -23.44 -25.31 -11.47
CA GLY A 342 -22.94 -25.83 -12.75
C GLY A 342 -22.48 -24.74 -13.73
N SER A 343 -22.77 -23.45 -13.48
CA SER A 343 -22.14 -22.36 -14.25
C SER A 343 -20.65 -22.31 -13.95
N ARG A 344 -19.87 -21.91 -14.95
CA ARG A 344 -18.43 -21.85 -14.85
C ARG A 344 -17.94 -20.42 -15.10
N PHE A 345 -17.14 -19.89 -14.17
CA PHE A 345 -16.43 -18.65 -14.38
C PHE A 345 -15.36 -18.81 -15.47
N ASP A 346 -15.23 -17.80 -16.31
CA ASP A 346 -14.31 -17.77 -17.43
C ASP A 346 -13.16 -16.82 -17.18
N HIS A 347 -12.11 -16.87 -18.00
CA HIS A 347 -11.15 -15.79 -18.13
C HIS A 347 -11.83 -14.59 -18.80
N CYS A 348 -11.97 -13.50 -18.07
CA CYS A 348 -12.42 -12.25 -18.67
C CYS A 348 -11.24 -11.57 -19.37
N PRO A 349 -11.25 -11.39 -20.70
CA PRO A 349 -10.22 -10.62 -21.34
C PRO A 349 -10.31 -9.18 -20.84
N VAL A 350 -9.29 -8.74 -20.11
CA VAL A 350 -9.18 -7.34 -19.67
C VAL A 350 -9.02 -6.49 -20.93
N SER A 351 -10.00 -5.64 -21.24
CA SER A 351 -9.84 -4.64 -22.30
C SER A 351 -8.65 -3.76 -21.95
N SER A 352 -7.69 -3.65 -22.84
CA SER A 352 -6.41 -2.95 -22.67
C SER A 352 -6.51 -1.42 -22.47
N GLU A 353 -7.71 -0.87 -22.32
CA GLU A 353 -7.95 0.58 -22.35
C GLU A 353 -8.49 1.23 -21.07
N ALA A 354 -8.66 0.51 -19.98
CA ALA A 354 -9.00 1.15 -18.70
C ALA A 354 -7.72 1.51 -17.92
N GLY A 355 -7.05 2.58 -18.33
CA GLY A 355 -6.03 3.24 -17.53
C GLY A 355 -6.69 3.83 -16.27
N ILE A 356 -6.32 3.33 -15.08
CA ILE A 356 -6.60 3.93 -13.77
C ILE A 356 -5.54 4.99 -13.48
#